data_607ed06529643a42ef99958eaa997be4
#
_entry.id   607ed06529643a42ef99958eaa997be4
#
_cell.length_a   1.000
_cell.length_b   1.000
_cell.length_c   1.000
_cell.angle_alpha   90.00
_cell.angle_beta   90.00
_cell.angle_gamma   90.00
#
_symmetry.space_group_name_H-M   'P 1'
#
loop_
_entity.id
_entity.type
_entity.pdbx_description
1 polymer ?
#
loop_
_entity_poly.entity_id
_entity_poly.type
_entity_poly.pdbx_seq_one_letter_code
_entity_poly.pdbx_strand_id
1 'polypeptide(L)'
;MPAEWSHRWRELASHDLMTGRGGESRMVERWAALARRLDEPGEQRPDPVLQFVLDRLEPTLTVLDVGAGVGRWTIPLAERARAVTAVEPVEGMRRALQDRLSSRQMTNVTIVGRPWLEADVPRHDVSVAAYSMYTSPDLPAFARKMEACSTRLCGMAMRIPAPGGVIGELSEAIHGDWHDSPNFIVGYNALLEAGLSPNVFVEPAAARYWTDATFEDAIARARRHLRLSGGQFDGL
;
A
#
# COMPACT_ATOMS: atom_id res chain seq x y z
N MET A 1 -3.59 27.99 9.94
CA MET A 1 -3.64 27.74 8.50
C MET A 1 -4.42 26.45 8.30
N PRO A 2 -5.36 26.34 7.35
CA PRO A 2 -5.99 25.05 7.11
C PRO A 2 -4.89 24.06 6.76
N ALA A 3 -5.07 22.81 7.21
CA ALA A 3 -4.15 21.69 7.00
C ALA A 3 -4.13 21.34 5.50
N GLU A 4 -3.28 22.03 4.73
CA GLU A 4 -3.25 21.99 3.28
C GLU A 4 -2.87 20.57 2.77
N TRP A 5 -1.84 19.98 3.36
CA TRP A 5 -1.36 18.65 2.94
C TRP A 5 -2.28 17.53 3.40
N SER A 6 -2.83 17.62 4.59
CA SER A 6 -3.84 16.66 5.08
C SER A 6 -5.14 16.76 4.28
N HIS A 7 -5.52 17.97 3.84
CA HIS A 7 -6.66 18.15 2.95
C HIS A 7 -6.38 17.53 1.58
N ARG A 8 -5.22 17.83 1.01
CA ARG A 8 -4.79 17.26 -0.29
C ARG A 8 -4.72 15.74 -0.26
N TRP A 9 -4.18 15.14 0.80
CA TRP A 9 -4.21 13.70 0.97
C TRP A 9 -5.63 13.14 0.95
N ARG A 10 -6.54 13.77 1.71
CA ARG A 10 -7.94 13.34 1.78
C ARG A 10 -8.62 13.40 0.42
N GLU A 11 -8.42 14.46 -0.34
CA GLU A 11 -8.95 14.58 -1.70
C GLU A 11 -8.45 13.43 -2.58
N LEU A 12 -7.14 13.19 -2.61
CA LEU A 12 -6.55 12.13 -3.43
C LEU A 12 -7.01 10.74 -2.97
N ALA A 13 -7.05 10.47 -1.66
CA ALA A 13 -7.49 9.19 -1.11
C ALA A 13 -8.99 8.93 -1.33
N SER A 14 -9.83 9.97 -1.30
CA SER A 14 -11.27 9.85 -1.57
C SER A 14 -11.58 9.56 -3.04
N HIS A 15 -10.64 9.89 -3.93
CA HIS A 15 -10.75 9.60 -5.36
C HIS A 15 -10.04 8.30 -5.75
N ASP A 16 -9.67 7.47 -4.80
CA ASP A 16 -8.81 6.33 -5.07
C ASP A 16 -9.34 5.44 -6.18
N LEU A 17 -8.43 5.12 -7.09
CA LEU A 17 -8.63 4.23 -8.23
C LEU A 17 -8.82 2.76 -7.82
N MET A 18 -8.49 2.42 -6.59
CA MET A 18 -8.63 1.06 -6.06
C MET A 18 -10.11 0.68 -5.87
N THR A 19 -10.96 1.66 -5.58
CA THR A 19 -12.42 1.49 -5.47
C THR A 19 -13.18 1.87 -6.74
N GLY A 20 -12.49 2.45 -7.75
CA GLY A 20 -13.10 2.96 -8.98
C GLY A 20 -13.52 1.88 -9.97
N ARG A 21 -14.78 1.95 -10.42
CA ARG A 21 -15.39 1.32 -11.63
C ARG A 21 -15.15 -0.18 -11.90
N GLY A 22 -14.79 -0.96 -10.92
CA GLY A 22 -14.66 -2.41 -11.10
C GLY A 22 -15.16 -3.18 -9.88
N GLY A 23 -15.45 -2.46 -8.82
CA GLY A 23 -15.89 -3.03 -7.55
C GLY A 23 -14.83 -3.89 -6.87
N GLU A 24 -15.16 -4.34 -5.68
CA GLU A 24 -14.32 -5.20 -4.84
C GLU A 24 -13.87 -6.47 -5.56
N SER A 25 -14.75 -7.08 -6.38
CA SER A 25 -14.44 -8.33 -7.08
C SER A 25 -13.23 -8.20 -8.02
N ARG A 26 -13.15 -7.16 -8.84
CA ARG A 26 -11.99 -6.95 -9.74
C ARG A 26 -10.70 -6.65 -8.99
N MET A 27 -10.80 -5.93 -7.88
CA MET A 27 -9.67 -5.68 -7.00
C MET A 27 -9.16 -7.00 -6.43
N VAL A 28 -10.04 -7.84 -5.90
CA VAL A 28 -9.72 -9.16 -5.36
C VAL A 28 -9.09 -10.05 -6.42
N GLU A 29 -9.67 -10.14 -7.62
CA GLU A 29 -9.11 -10.92 -8.74
C GLU A 29 -7.69 -10.47 -9.12
N ARG A 30 -7.47 -9.15 -9.22
CA ARG A 30 -6.15 -8.58 -9.53
C ARG A 30 -5.12 -8.92 -8.46
N TRP A 31 -5.46 -8.78 -7.19
CA TRP A 31 -4.57 -9.08 -6.08
C TRP A 31 -4.36 -10.59 -5.91
N ALA A 32 -5.37 -11.41 -6.17
CA ALA A 32 -5.24 -12.86 -6.18
C ALA A 32 -4.32 -13.33 -7.33
N ALA A 33 -4.40 -12.69 -8.50
CA ALA A 33 -3.48 -12.96 -9.61
C ALA A 33 -2.03 -12.55 -9.24
N LEU A 34 -1.85 -11.40 -8.56
CA LEU A 34 -0.54 -11.00 -8.05
C LEU A 34 -0.01 -12.00 -7.00
N ALA A 35 -0.87 -12.46 -6.08
CA ALA A 35 -0.49 -13.44 -5.07
C ALA A 35 0.04 -14.74 -5.69
N ARG A 36 -0.65 -15.26 -6.72
CA ARG A 36 -0.17 -16.45 -7.44
C ARG A 36 1.21 -16.24 -8.03
N ARG A 37 1.46 -15.08 -8.65
CA ARG A 37 2.79 -14.74 -9.19
C ARG A 37 3.87 -14.64 -8.12
N LEU A 38 3.53 -14.15 -6.94
CA LEU A 38 4.48 -14.08 -5.81
C LEU A 38 4.85 -15.45 -5.26
N ASP A 39 4.03 -16.47 -5.50
CA ASP A 39 4.26 -17.86 -5.08
C ASP A 39 5.01 -18.68 -6.13
N GLU A 40 5.21 -18.16 -7.35
CA GLU A 40 5.96 -18.84 -8.40
C GLU A 40 7.48 -18.77 -8.13
N PRO A 41 8.20 -19.88 -8.24
CA PRO A 41 9.65 -19.89 -8.09
C PRO A 41 10.33 -18.97 -9.12
N GLY A 42 11.17 -18.04 -8.64
CA GLY A 42 11.90 -17.11 -9.51
C GLY A 42 11.21 -15.76 -9.75
N GLU A 43 9.95 -15.59 -9.42
CA GLU A 43 9.21 -14.31 -9.51
C GLU A 43 9.36 -13.44 -8.24
N GLN A 44 10.02 -13.92 -7.21
CA GLN A 44 10.28 -13.15 -5.99
C GLN A 44 11.27 -12.03 -6.27
N ARG A 45 10.75 -10.86 -6.57
CA ARG A 45 11.57 -9.66 -6.71
C ARG A 45 12.02 -9.21 -5.32
N PRO A 46 13.30 -8.84 -5.17
CA PRO A 46 13.77 -8.22 -3.93
C PRO A 46 12.85 -7.07 -3.54
N ASP A 47 12.46 -7.02 -2.27
CA ASP A 47 11.73 -5.90 -1.66
C ASP A 47 12.63 -5.33 -0.54
N PRO A 48 13.51 -4.36 -0.85
CA PRO A 48 14.46 -3.83 0.12
C PRO A 48 13.80 -3.16 1.31
N VAL A 49 12.58 -2.63 1.14
CA VAL A 49 11.82 -2.04 2.27
C VAL A 49 11.34 -3.15 3.20
N LEU A 50 10.85 -4.26 2.65
CA LEU A 50 10.54 -5.46 3.44
C LEU A 50 11.82 -6.00 4.11
N GLN A 51 12.92 -6.12 3.36
CA GLN A 51 14.19 -6.61 3.90
C GLN A 51 14.70 -5.74 5.06
N PHE A 52 14.57 -4.41 4.94
CA PHE A 52 14.89 -3.48 6.04
C PHE A 52 14.12 -3.81 7.33
N VAL A 53 12.86 -4.21 7.22
CA VAL A 53 12.05 -4.64 8.37
C VAL A 53 12.50 -6.03 8.86
N LEU A 54 12.67 -6.99 7.95
CA LEU A 54 13.08 -8.36 8.28
C LEU A 54 14.43 -8.42 9.01
N ASP A 55 15.38 -7.56 8.65
CA ASP A 55 16.70 -7.48 9.28
C ASP A 55 16.65 -6.98 10.74
N ARG A 56 15.50 -6.40 11.15
CA ARG A 56 15.25 -5.89 12.50
C ARG A 56 14.31 -6.79 13.30
N LEU A 57 13.83 -7.88 12.71
CA LEU A 57 12.97 -8.84 13.40
C LEU A 57 13.79 -9.93 14.08
N GLU A 58 13.46 -10.15 15.33
CA GLU A 58 13.90 -11.28 16.13
C GLU A 58 12.73 -12.26 16.32
N PRO A 59 12.98 -13.57 16.49
CA PRO A 59 11.92 -14.58 16.64
C PRO A 59 11.02 -14.40 17.86
N THR A 60 11.38 -13.53 18.78
CA THR A 60 10.63 -13.19 20.00
C THR A 60 9.62 -12.06 19.79
N LEU A 61 9.76 -11.30 18.71
CA LEU A 61 8.96 -10.09 18.45
C LEU A 61 7.60 -10.41 17.85
N THR A 62 6.66 -9.51 18.11
CA THR A 62 5.32 -9.51 17.52
C THR A 62 5.19 -8.41 16.47
N VAL A 63 4.45 -8.69 15.39
CA VAL A 63 4.26 -7.76 14.28
C VAL A 63 2.79 -7.50 14.03
N LEU A 64 2.46 -6.24 13.77
CA LEU A 64 1.18 -5.78 13.24
C LEU A 64 1.36 -5.40 11.78
N ASP A 65 0.65 -6.07 10.89
CA ASP A 65 0.62 -5.78 9.44
C ASP A 65 -0.72 -5.14 9.08
N VAL A 66 -0.70 -3.84 8.76
CA VAL A 66 -1.90 -3.04 8.51
C VAL A 66 -2.18 -2.95 7.01
N GLY A 67 -3.29 -3.55 6.59
CA GLY A 67 -3.65 -3.73 5.18
C GLY A 67 -2.87 -4.87 4.55
N ALA A 68 -2.94 -6.03 5.19
CA ALA A 68 -2.17 -7.23 4.83
C ALA A 68 -2.44 -7.76 3.41
N GLY A 69 -3.61 -7.42 2.83
CA GLY A 69 -4.00 -7.88 1.51
C GLY A 69 -3.98 -9.40 1.43
N VAL A 70 -3.33 -9.92 0.42
CA VAL A 70 -3.14 -11.35 0.21
C VAL A 70 -1.89 -11.92 0.90
N GLY A 71 -1.25 -11.14 1.80
CA GLY A 71 -0.14 -11.60 2.62
C GLY A 71 1.25 -11.47 2.01
N ARG A 72 1.46 -10.53 1.10
CA ARG A 72 2.79 -10.30 0.50
C ARG A 72 3.86 -10.03 1.56
N TRP A 73 3.54 -9.21 2.57
CA TRP A 73 4.44 -8.93 3.69
C TRP A 73 4.15 -9.83 4.89
N THR A 74 2.89 -10.15 5.16
CA THR A 74 2.46 -10.99 6.29
C THR A 74 3.23 -12.30 6.37
N ILE A 75 3.37 -13.01 5.22
CA ILE A 75 4.00 -14.34 5.18
C ILE A 75 5.48 -14.26 5.57
N PRO A 76 6.34 -13.47 4.90
CA PRO A 76 7.75 -13.38 5.29
C PRO A 76 7.96 -12.78 6.69
N LEU A 77 7.06 -11.91 7.17
CA LEU A 77 7.10 -11.43 8.55
C LEU A 77 6.80 -12.56 9.54
N ALA A 78 5.81 -13.39 9.25
CA ALA A 78 5.43 -14.52 10.11
C ALA A 78 6.47 -15.66 10.12
N GLU A 79 7.27 -15.78 9.06
CA GLU A 79 8.42 -16.71 9.04
C GLU A 79 9.54 -16.30 10.00
N ARG A 80 9.60 -15.03 10.40
CA ARG A 80 10.64 -14.46 11.27
C ARG A 80 10.15 -14.13 12.67
N ALA A 81 8.92 -13.67 12.81
CA ALA A 81 8.35 -13.18 14.06
C ALA A 81 7.70 -14.28 14.88
N ARG A 82 7.57 -14.05 16.18
CA ARG A 82 6.81 -14.93 17.08
C ARG A 82 5.35 -15.04 16.69
N ALA A 83 4.73 -13.91 16.35
CA ALA A 83 3.33 -13.83 15.94
C ALA A 83 3.08 -12.57 15.09
N VAL A 84 2.15 -12.66 14.17
CA VAL A 84 1.69 -11.55 13.34
C VAL A 84 0.19 -11.35 13.52
N THR A 85 -0.23 -10.10 13.69
CA THR A 85 -1.63 -9.70 13.53
C THR A 85 -1.78 -8.99 12.19
N ALA A 86 -2.58 -9.56 11.30
CA ALA A 86 -2.83 -9.06 9.95
C ALA A 86 -4.20 -8.38 9.91
N VAL A 87 -4.24 -7.07 9.69
CA VAL A 87 -5.49 -6.31 9.56
C VAL A 87 -5.81 -6.14 8.08
N GLU A 88 -6.94 -6.69 7.64
CA GLU A 88 -7.38 -6.60 6.24
C GLU A 88 -8.91 -6.52 6.17
N PRO A 89 -9.50 -5.39 5.73
CA PRO A 89 -10.95 -5.21 5.71
C PRO A 89 -11.66 -5.98 4.60
N VAL A 90 -10.97 -6.29 3.48
CA VAL A 90 -11.59 -6.89 2.30
C VAL A 90 -11.69 -8.40 2.44
N GLU A 91 -12.90 -8.94 2.42
CA GLU A 91 -13.15 -10.37 2.67
C GLU A 91 -12.42 -11.28 1.67
N GLY A 92 -12.46 -10.95 0.39
CA GLY A 92 -11.80 -11.75 -0.64
C GLY A 92 -10.28 -11.79 -0.48
N MET A 93 -9.67 -10.68 0.00
CA MET A 93 -8.23 -10.64 0.34
C MET A 93 -7.93 -11.51 1.55
N ARG A 94 -8.75 -11.44 2.59
CA ARG A 94 -8.59 -12.29 3.79
C ARG A 94 -8.67 -13.76 3.45
N ARG A 95 -9.62 -14.17 2.60
CA ARG A 95 -9.74 -15.57 2.14
C ARG A 95 -8.45 -16.00 1.43
N ALA A 96 -7.97 -15.22 0.48
CA ALA A 96 -6.72 -15.51 -0.22
C ALA A 96 -5.52 -15.58 0.74
N LEU A 97 -5.44 -14.68 1.73
CA LEU A 97 -4.42 -14.74 2.78
C LEU A 97 -4.54 -16.05 3.59
N GLN A 98 -5.74 -16.38 4.04
CA GLN A 98 -6.00 -17.60 4.82
C GLN A 98 -5.60 -18.87 4.06
N ASP A 99 -5.93 -18.96 2.77
CA ASP A 99 -5.57 -20.10 1.91
C ASP A 99 -4.04 -20.23 1.79
N ARG A 100 -3.33 -19.11 1.62
CA ARG A 100 -1.87 -19.07 1.54
C ARG A 100 -1.20 -19.45 2.87
N LEU A 101 -1.75 -19.03 4.01
CA LEU A 101 -1.27 -19.41 5.33
C LEU A 101 -1.49 -20.91 5.58
N SER A 102 -2.68 -21.41 5.22
CA SER A 102 -3.02 -22.84 5.38
C SER A 102 -2.13 -23.73 4.52
N SER A 103 -1.87 -23.37 3.27
CA SER A 103 -0.99 -24.14 2.37
C SER A 103 0.45 -24.21 2.87
N ARG A 104 0.88 -23.26 3.70
CA ARG A 104 2.22 -23.20 4.33
C ARG A 104 2.24 -23.71 5.76
N GLN A 105 1.10 -24.18 6.26
CA GLN A 105 0.93 -24.65 7.64
C GLN A 105 1.33 -23.58 8.69
N MET A 106 1.15 -22.31 8.37
CA MET A 106 1.48 -21.22 9.27
C MET A 106 0.35 -21.01 10.29
N THR A 107 0.68 -21.07 11.57
CA THR A 107 -0.29 -20.97 12.69
C THR A 107 -0.10 -19.74 13.56
N ASN A 108 0.93 -18.94 13.30
CA ASN A 108 1.30 -17.78 14.10
C ASN A 108 0.75 -16.46 13.54
N VAL A 109 -0.28 -16.50 12.68
CA VAL A 109 -0.94 -15.31 12.11
C VAL A 109 -2.38 -15.24 12.57
N THR A 110 -2.77 -14.11 13.14
CA THR A 110 -4.16 -13.77 13.47
C THR A 110 -4.69 -12.74 12.47
N ILE A 111 -5.82 -13.00 11.84
CA ILE A 111 -6.43 -12.08 10.86
C ILE A 111 -7.56 -11.29 11.51
N VAL A 112 -7.54 -9.96 11.38
CA VAL A 112 -8.56 -9.03 11.85
C VAL A 112 -9.27 -8.40 10.67
N GLY A 113 -10.56 -8.73 10.49
CA GLY A 113 -11.38 -8.33 9.34
C GLY A 113 -12.09 -6.98 9.54
N ARG A 114 -11.38 -5.92 9.87
CA ARG A 114 -11.92 -4.58 10.11
C ARG A 114 -11.11 -3.52 9.39
N PRO A 115 -11.69 -2.39 9.00
CA PRO A 115 -10.93 -1.20 8.61
C PRO A 115 -9.96 -0.81 9.71
N TRP A 116 -8.75 -0.36 9.34
CA TRP A 116 -7.69 -0.11 10.31
C TRP A 116 -8.10 0.82 11.46
N LEU A 117 -8.77 1.93 11.15
CA LEU A 117 -9.16 2.89 12.18
C LEU A 117 -10.20 2.34 13.17
N GLU A 118 -10.94 1.29 12.78
CA GLU A 118 -11.96 0.62 13.59
C GLU A 118 -11.44 -0.67 14.26
N ALA A 119 -10.30 -1.19 13.80
CA ALA A 119 -9.74 -2.43 14.31
C ALA A 119 -9.27 -2.26 15.75
N ASP A 120 -9.69 -3.16 16.64
CA ASP A 120 -9.12 -3.29 17.98
C ASP A 120 -8.04 -4.35 17.97
N VAL A 121 -6.81 -3.93 18.26
CA VAL A 121 -5.62 -4.78 18.23
C VAL A 121 -4.72 -4.45 19.42
N PRO A 122 -4.05 -5.44 20.01
CA PRO A 122 -3.07 -5.20 21.07
C PRO A 122 -1.86 -4.45 20.55
N ARG A 123 -1.01 -3.96 21.45
CA ARG A 123 0.30 -3.43 21.08
C ARG A 123 1.23 -4.54 20.62
N HIS A 124 2.04 -4.23 19.64
CA HIS A 124 3.05 -5.11 19.05
C HIS A 124 4.44 -4.47 19.15
N ASP A 125 5.48 -5.26 18.95
CA ASP A 125 6.84 -4.73 18.90
C ASP A 125 7.07 -3.91 17.64
N VAL A 126 6.54 -4.39 16.52
CA VAL A 126 6.69 -3.77 15.19
C VAL A 126 5.31 -3.60 14.55
N SER A 127 5.05 -2.43 13.97
CA SER A 127 3.88 -2.19 13.11
C SER A 127 4.33 -1.75 11.74
N VAL A 128 3.75 -2.35 10.72
CA VAL A 128 4.02 -2.01 9.32
C VAL A 128 2.73 -1.79 8.54
N ALA A 129 2.80 -0.91 7.53
CA ALA A 129 1.76 -0.74 6.53
C ALA A 129 2.43 -0.60 5.16
N ALA A 130 2.27 -1.61 4.30
CA ALA A 130 2.92 -1.64 3.00
C ALA A 130 1.95 -1.30 1.88
N TYR A 131 2.01 -0.07 1.38
CA TYR A 131 1.19 0.43 0.28
C TYR A 131 -0.33 0.34 0.52
N SER A 132 -0.77 0.29 1.77
CA SER A 132 -2.17 0.06 2.18
C SER A 132 -2.92 1.32 2.63
N MET A 133 -2.20 2.39 3.01
CA MET A 133 -2.79 3.63 3.54
C MET A 133 -3.51 4.50 2.50
N TYR A 134 -3.36 4.22 1.22
CA TYR A 134 -3.85 5.09 0.15
C TYR A 134 -5.37 5.24 0.08
N THR A 135 -6.12 4.30 0.66
CA THR A 135 -7.58 4.36 0.76
C THR A 135 -8.07 4.98 2.06
N SER A 136 -7.16 5.38 2.95
CA SER A 136 -7.51 6.04 4.21
C SER A 136 -7.51 7.56 4.04
N PRO A 137 -8.66 8.25 4.16
CA PRO A 137 -8.71 9.70 4.00
C PRO A 137 -7.99 10.48 5.12
N ASP A 138 -7.81 9.86 6.28
CA ASP A 138 -7.13 10.45 7.43
C ASP A 138 -5.79 9.74 7.69
N LEU A 139 -4.76 10.12 6.93
CA LEU A 139 -3.41 9.56 7.10
C LEU A 139 -2.79 9.88 8.47
N PRO A 140 -2.94 11.09 9.03
CA PRO A 140 -2.44 11.37 10.38
C PRO A 140 -3.06 10.46 11.45
N ALA A 141 -4.36 10.24 11.45
CA ALA A 141 -5.02 9.32 12.38
C ALA A 141 -4.56 7.88 12.17
N PHE A 142 -4.41 7.47 10.90
CA PHE A 142 -3.86 6.17 10.51
C PHE A 142 -2.47 5.93 11.13
N ALA A 143 -1.56 6.90 10.95
CA ALA A 143 -0.19 6.82 11.44
C ALA A 143 -0.10 6.85 12.98
N ARG A 144 -0.83 7.76 13.64
CA ARG A 144 -0.86 7.87 15.11
C ARG A 144 -1.36 6.57 15.76
N LYS A 145 -2.38 5.93 15.17
CA LYS A 145 -2.87 4.66 15.67
C LYS A 145 -1.81 3.55 15.51
N MET A 146 -1.10 3.52 14.38
CA MET A 146 0.02 2.59 14.20
C MET A 146 1.12 2.81 15.24
N GLU A 147 1.52 4.06 15.46
CA GLU A 147 2.52 4.44 16.46
C GLU A 147 2.07 4.01 17.86
N ALA A 148 0.82 4.28 18.25
CA ALA A 148 0.27 3.89 19.54
C ALA A 148 0.22 2.35 19.73
N CYS A 149 0.10 1.60 18.65
CA CYS A 149 0.13 0.14 18.65
C CYS A 149 1.55 -0.46 18.53
N SER A 150 2.61 0.37 18.48
CA SER A 150 3.99 -0.05 18.32
C SER A 150 4.81 0.21 19.59
N THR A 151 5.80 -0.64 19.87
CA THR A 151 6.72 -0.41 20.99
C THR A 151 8.17 -0.17 20.55
N ARG A 152 8.58 -0.61 19.36
CA ARG A 152 9.96 -0.54 18.86
C ARG A 152 10.06 0.12 17.50
N LEU A 153 9.26 -0.33 16.52
CA LEU A 153 9.32 0.15 15.14
C LEU A 153 7.90 0.34 14.59
N CYS A 154 7.65 1.52 14.04
CA CYS A 154 6.46 1.83 13.26
C CYS A 154 6.89 2.28 11.88
N GLY A 155 6.49 1.58 10.82
CA GLY A 155 6.92 1.87 9.46
C GLY A 155 5.80 1.84 8.43
N MET A 156 5.86 2.76 7.47
CA MET A 156 4.94 2.80 6.33
C MET A 156 5.74 2.81 5.03
N ALA A 157 5.48 1.86 4.14
CA ALA A 157 6.02 1.86 2.79
C ALA A 157 5.10 2.63 1.85
N MET A 158 5.62 3.70 1.26
CA MET A 158 4.87 4.56 0.35
C MET A 158 5.57 4.65 -1.00
N ARG A 159 4.77 4.82 -2.06
CA ARG A 159 5.28 5.06 -3.40
C ARG A 159 5.76 6.51 -3.52
N ILE A 160 6.96 6.69 -4.07
CA ILE A 160 7.45 7.98 -4.54
C ILE A 160 7.02 8.12 -6.00
N PRO A 161 6.41 9.24 -6.42
CA PRO A 161 6.17 9.53 -7.82
C PRO A 161 7.50 9.53 -8.59
N ALA A 162 7.56 8.88 -9.74
CA ALA A 162 8.75 8.92 -10.57
C ALA A 162 8.90 10.31 -11.20
N PRO A 163 10.00 11.04 -10.97
CA PRO A 163 10.24 12.30 -11.69
C PRO A 163 10.31 12.03 -13.19
N GLY A 164 9.63 12.85 -14.01
CA GLY A 164 9.65 12.72 -15.46
C GLY A 164 8.94 11.45 -15.99
N GLY A 165 8.09 10.82 -15.19
CA GLY A 165 7.27 9.70 -15.66
C GLY A 165 6.11 10.19 -16.53
N VAL A 166 5.86 9.50 -17.65
CA VAL A 166 4.78 9.81 -18.58
C VAL A 166 3.43 10.07 -17.90
N ILE A 167 3.10 9.30 -16.85
CA ILE A 167 1.86 9.48 -16.09
C ILE A 167 1.86 10.81 -15.33
N GLY A 168 2.98 11.20 -14.74
CA GLY A 168 3.10 12.49 -14.04
C GLY A 168 2.96 13.68 -15.01
N GLU A 169 3.63 13.62 -16.17
CA GLU A 169 3.53 14.64 -17.22
C GLU A 169 2.10 14.75 -17.77
N LEU A 170 1.46 13.61 -18.02
CA LEU A 170 0.06 13.59 -18.45
C LEU A 170 -0.88 14.10 -17.35
N SER A 171 -0.62 13.79 -16.08
CA SER A 171 -1.42 14.29 -14.96
C SER A 171 -1.33 15.81 -14.88
N GLU A 172 -0.13 16.37 -14.97
CA GLU A 172 0.09 17.82 -14.99
C GLU A 172 -0.60 18.48 -16.17
N ALA A 173 -0.47 17.90 -17.39
CA ALA A 173 -1.08 18.43 -18.59
C ALA A 173 -2.61 18.41 -18.56
N ILE A 174 -3.22 17.39 -17.96
CA ILE A 174 -4.67 17.17 -17.96
C ILE A 174 -5.34 17.79 -16.75
N HIS A 175 -4.72 17.67 -15.58
CA HIS A 175 -5.29 18.05 -14.28
C HIS A 175 -4.61 19.28 -13.66
N GLY A 176 -3.51 19.77 -14.24
CA GLY A 176 -2.73 20.88 -13.68
C GLY A 176 -1.94 20.50 -12.41
N ASP A 177 -1.77 19.23 -12.14
CA ASP A 177 -1.14 18.73 -10.92
C ASP A 177 -0.40 17.41 -11.18
N TRP A 178 0.82 17.31 -10.65
CA TRP A 178 1.65 16.10 -10.70
C TRP A 178 1.16 14.98 -9.77
N HIS A 179 0.34 15.29 -8.79
CA HIS A 179 -0.11 14.38 -7.75
C HIS A 179 -1.53 13.87 -8.06
N ASP A 180 -1.62 12.97 -9.02
CA ASP A 180 -2.86 12.33 -9.46
C ASP A 180 -3.41 11.28 -8.48
N SER A 181 -2.58 10.84 -7.53
CA SER A 181 -2.92 9.81 -6.56
C SER A 181 -2.15 10.00 -5.24
N PRO A 182 -2.63 9.43 -4.12
CA PRO A 182 -1.91 9.50 -2.86
C PRO A 182 -0.50 8.93 -3.02
N ASN A 183 0.50 9.63 -2.48
CA ASN A 183 1.90 9.28 -2.63
C ASN A 183 2.74 9.79 -1.45
N PHE A 184 4.02 9.44 -1.44
CA PHE A 184 4.95 9.83 -0.38
C PHE A 184 5.04 11.34 -0.19
N ILE A 185 5.11 12.14 -1.25
CA ILE A 185 5.30 13.60 -1.13
C ILE A 185 4.16 14.24 -0.35
N VAL A 186 2.92 13.94 -0.76
CA VAL A 186 1.73 14.46 -0.08
C VAL A 186 1.59 13.85 1.32
N GLY A 187 1.80 12.56 1.45
CA GLY A 187 1.70 11.86 2.74
C GLY A 187 2.71 12.32 3.77
N TYR A 188 3.97 12.47 3.39
CA TYR A 188 5.02 12.93 4.29
C TYR A 188 4.75 14.35 4.81
N ASN A 189 4.38 15.26 3.93
CA ASN A 189 4.03 16.62 4.33
C ASN A 189 2.76 16.66 5.21
N ALA A 190 1.76 15.81 4.95
CA ALA A 190 0.59 15.68 5.82
C ALA A 190 0.95 15.16 7.22
N LEU A 191 1.91 14.27 7.33
CA LEU A 191 2.42 13.79 8.63
C LEU A 191 3.16 14.90 9.37
N LEU A 192 4.06 15.64 8.68
CA LEU A 192 4.77 16.79 9.29
C LEU A 192 3.79 17.85 9.79
N GLU A 193 2.80 18.21 8.98
CA GLU A 193 1.75 19.16 9.32
C GLU A 193 0.96 18.73 10.57
N ALA A 194 0.76 17.43 10.74
CA ALA A 194 0.13 16.83 11.91
C ALA A 194 1.07 16.70 13.13
N GLY A 195 2.32 17.18 13.03
CA GLY A 195 3.30 17.10 14.11
C GLY A 195 3.96 15.73 14.26
N LEU A 196 3.85 14.87 13.26
CA LEU A 196 4.59 13.62 13.19
C LEU A 196 5.88 13.86 12.38
N SER A 197 7.03 13.37 12.87
CA SER A 197 8.33 13.56 12.23
C SER A 197 8.99 12.21 11.95
N PRO A 198 8.52 11.45 10.93
CA PRO A 198 9.07 10.15 10.63
C PRO A 198 10.47 10.26 10.03
N ASN A 199 11.32 9.28 10.34
CA ASN A 199 12.54 9.07 9.58
C ASN A 199 12.19 8.54 8.19
N VAL A 200 12.94 8.94 7.19
CA VAL A 200 12.71 8.52 5.80
C VAL A 200 13.87 7.64 5.34
N PHE A 201 13.52 6.46 4.87
CA PHE A 201 14.41 5.58 4.13
C PHE A 201 13.95 5.53 2.68
N VAL A 202 14.79 6.00 1.77
CA VAL A 202 14.50 5.95 0.33
C VAL A 202 15.29 4.82 -0.28
N GLU A 203 14.58 3.84 -0.81
CA GLU A 203 15.20 2.82 -1.65
C GLU A 203 15.63 3.47 -2.97
N PRO A 204 16.92 3.34 -3.38
CA PRO A 204 17.32 3.74 -4.72
C PRO A 204 16.44 2.99 -5.73
N ALA A 205 15.66 3.73 -6.49
CA ALA A 205 14.78 3.15 -7.48
C ALA A 205 15.63 2.36 -8.49
N ALA A 206 15.63 1.05 -8.37
CA ALA A 206 15.78 0.24 -9.58
C ALA A 206 14.65 0.71 -10.48
N ALA A 207 14.99 1.27 -11.64
CA ALA A 207 14.03 1.86 -12.55
C ALA A 207 12.90 0.86 -12.81
N ARG A 208 11.79 1.02 -12.09
CA ARG A 208 10.60 0.17 -12.24
C ARG A 208 9.82 0.73 -13.41
N TYR A 209 10.31 0.44 -14.61
CA TYR A 209 9.54 0.72 -15.81
C TYR A 209 8.34 -0.22 -15.85
N TRP A 210 7.15 0.36 -15.90
CA TRP A 210 5.97 -0.38 -16.30
C TRP A 210 6.13 -0.70 -17.78
N THR A 211 6.17 -1.97 -18.11
CA THR A 211 6.13 -2.41 -19.50
C THR A 211 4.71 -2.90 -19.78
N ASP A 212 4.07 -2.30 -20.75
CA ASP A 212 2.81 -2.79 -21.30
C ASP A 212 3.11 -3.66 -22.52
N ALA A 213 2.28 -4.65 -22.80
CA ALA A 213 2.50 -5.56 -23.91
C ALA A 213 2.31 -4.87 -25.27
N THR A 214 1.39 -3.90 -25.31
CA THR A 214 1.08 -3.11 -26.50
C THR A 214 0.93 -1.62 -26.15
N PHE A 215 0.96 -0.77 -27.18
CA PHE A 215 0.68 0.66 -27.02
C PHE A 215 -0.75 0.91 -26.57
N GLU A 216 -1.71 0.12 -27.05
CA GLU A 216 -3.12 0.17 -26.65
C GLU A 216 -3.29 -0.15 -25.16
N ASP A 217 -2.54 -1.13 -24.64
CA ASP A 217 -2.53 -1.44 -23.19
C ASP A 217 -1.98 -0.28 -22.37
N ALA A 218 -0.91 0.37 -22.88
CA ALA A 218 -0.34 1.56 -22.23
C ALA A 218 -1.33 2.71 -22.18
N ILE A 219 -2.02 3.01 -23.28
CA ILE A 219 -3.08 4.01 -23.33
C ILE A 219 -4.22 3.65 -22.40
N ALA A 220 -4.70 2.42 -22.44
CA ALA A 220 -5.78 1.97 -21.57
C ALA A 220 -5.40 2.06 -20.08
N ARG A 221 -4.14 1.81 -19.75
CA ARG A 221 -3.61 2.00 -18.39
C ARG A 221 -3.53 3.48 -18.02
N ALA A 222 -3.00 4.33 -18.89
CA ALA A 222 -2.91 5.78 -18.67
C ALA A 222 -4.30 6.39 -18.48
N ARG A 223 -5.25 6.07 -19.34
CA ARG A 223 -6.65 6.54 -19.24
C ARG A 223 -7.27 6.13 -17.89
N ARG A 224 -7.07 4.90 -17.45
CA ARG A 224 -7.57 4.44 -16.15
C ARG A 224 -6.90 5.20 -15.01
N HIS A 225 -5.59 5.38 -15.07
CA HIS A 225 -4.83 6.06 -14.03
C HIS A 225 -5.20 7.53 -13.91
N LEU A 226 -5.37 8.20 -15.04
CA LEU A 226 -5.73 9.61 -15.12
C LEU A 226 -7.25 9.86 -15.06
N ARG A 227 -8.06 8.81 -14.88
CA ARG A 227 -9.54 8.90 -14.72
C ARG A 227 -10.26 9.50 -15.93
N LEU A 228 -9.72 9.33 -17.11
CA LEU A 228 -10.32 9.84 -18.34
C LEU A 228 -11.57 9.01 -18.69
N SER A 229 -12.73 9.65 -18.67
CA SER A 229 -13.99 9.06 -19.14
C SER A 229 -14.08 9.18 -20.66
N GLY A 230 -14.59 8.10 -21.32
CA GLY A 230 -14.58 7.95 -22.77
C GLY A 230 -15.02 9.21 -23.53
N GLY A 231 -14.31 9.53 -24.60
CA GLY A 231 -14.60 10.60 -25.55
C GLY A 231 -13.97 11.96 -25.28
N GLN A 232 -13.48 12.24 -24.11
CA GLN A 232 -12.92 13.57 -23.80
C GLN A 232 -11.52 13.85 -24.38
N PHE A 233 -10.79 12.80 -24.80
CA PHE A 233 -9.39 12.91 -25.24
C PHE A 233 -9.03 11.94 -26.38
N ASP A 234 -9.94 11.72 -27.32
CA ASP A 234 -9.67 10.83 -28.47
C ASP A 234 -8.72 11.46 -29.52
N GLY A 235 -8.08 12.55 -29.21
CA GLY A 235 -7.15 13.27 -30.11
C GLY A 235 -5.77 13.58 -29.51
N LEU A 236 -5.40 12.99 -28.36
CA LEU A 236 -4.05 13.11 -27.75
C LEU A 236 -3.17 11.93 -28.11
#